data_fd89e166856796f898b1e818773e96f7
#
_entry.id   fd89e166856796f898b1e818773e96f7
#
_cell.length_a   1.000
_cell.length_b   1.000
_cell.length_c   1.000
_cell.angle_alpha   90.00
_cell.angle_beta   90.00
_cell.angle_gamma   90.00
#
_symmetry.space_group_name_H-M   'P 1'
#
loop_
_entity.id
_entity.type
_entity.pdbx_description
1 polymer ?
#
loop_
_entity_poly.entity_id
_entity_poly.type
_entity_poly.pdbx_seq_one_letter_code
_entity_poly.pdbx_strand_id
1 'polypeptide(L)'
;MYKRQGLRGVIKDIIKKKWFDVVITTCGALDHDIARHFSNYNQGSFTMDDAELTKQDIHRLGNVLVPMESYGPIIEEKMQSFLEEEYAKGTREMSTEDICRMIGSHLGEDSFLYWAYKNNVKVIVPGIVDGGVGSQIWMFSQKHTDFKLNIIKDSDTLAGLIFKAKKSGALMLGGGISKHHTLWWNQYRNGLDFAVYITTAQEFDGSLSGALVREAISWGKVTQDAKQTTIHGEITTVLPFLYLALLTTCLLYTSPSPRD
;
A
#
# COMPACT_ATOMS: atom_id res chain seq x y z
N MET A 1 -5.82 -5.23 -1.77
CA MET A 1 -6.50 -6.50 -1.50
C MET A 1 -6.21 -7.00 -0.07
N TYR A 2 -4.97 -7.24 0.32
CA TYR A 2 -4.61 -7.91 1.60
C TYR A 2 -4.97 -7.18 2.89
N LYS A 3 -5.09 -5.85 2.87
CA LYS A 3 -5.56 -5.07 4.03
C LYS A 3 -7.02 -5.30 4.38
N ARG A 4 -7.83 -5.75 3.42
CA ARG A 4 -9.25 -6.10 3.62
C ARG A 4 -9.39 -7.42 4.38
N GLN A 5 -8.49 -8.38 4.15
CA GLN A 5 -8.58 -9.78 4.60
C GLN A 5 -7.81 -10.08 5.90
N GLY A 6 -7.56 -9.06 6.75
CA GLY A 6 -6.99 -9.26 8.08
C GLY A 6 -5.52 -8.88 8.23
N LEU A 7 -4.79 -8.54 7.16
CA LEU A 7 -3.38 -8.13 7.26
C LEU A 7 -3.16 -6.66 7.64
N ARG A 8 -4.22 -5.88 7.81
CA ARG A 8 -4.11 -4.45 8.16
C ARG A 8 -3.27 -4.24 9.42
N GLY A 9 -3.46 -5.08 10.44
CA GLY A 9 -2.69 -5.02 11.68
C GLY A 9 -1.20 -5.27 11.49
N VAL A 10 -0.84 -6.29 10.71
CA VAL A 10 0.57 -6.62 10.41
C VAL A 10 1.24 -5.50 9.62
N ILE A 11 0.60 -5.01 8.55
CA ILE A 11 1.13 -3.91 7.73
C ILE A 11 1.29 -2.64 8.57
N LYS A 12 0.29 -2.30 9.38
CA LYS A 12 0.34 -1.18 10.31
C LYS A 12 1.54 -1.29 11.26
N ASP A 13 1.76 -2.44 11.86
CA ASP A 13 2.84 -2.62 12.82
C ASP A 13 4.23 -2.58 12.18
N ILE A 14 4.38 -3.13 10.98
CA ILE A 14 5.61 -2.99 10.17
C ILE A 14 5.95 -1.52 9.92
N ILE A 15 4.95 -0.71 9.58
CA ILE A 15 5.14 0.73 9.33
C ILE A 15 5.37 1.48 10.64
N LYS A 16 4.67 1.12 11.72
CA LYS A 16 4.90 1.65 13.08
C LYS A 16 6.34 1.41 13.54
N LYS A 17 6.90 0.25 13.24
CA LYS A 17 8.30 -0.10 13.55
C LYS A 17 9.32 0.50 12.56
N LYS A 18 8.84 1.20 11.52
CA LYS A 18 9.68 1.84 10.52
C LYS A 18 10.67 0.88 9.82
N TRP A 19 10.20 -0.33 9.51
CA TRP A 19 11.01 -1.32 8.79
C TRP A 19 11.20 -0.98 7.31
N PHE A 20 10.42 -0.06 6.77
CA PHE A 20 10.49 0.41 5.39
C PHE A 20 10.49 1.93 5.33
N ASP A 21 11.23 2.50 4.39
CA ASP A 21 11.30 3.93 4.14
C ASP A 21 10.16 4.41 3.23
N VAL A 22 9.67 3.53 2.38
CA VAL A 22 8.61 3.82 1.41
C VAL A 22 7.65 2.64 1.24
N VAL A 23 6.39 2.97 1.05
CA VAL A 23 5.31 2.03 0.69
C VAL A 23 4.74 2.44 -0.65
N ILE A 24 4.78 1.55 -1.64
CA ILE A 24 4.10 1.76 -2.92
C ILE A 24 2.87 0.86 -2.94
N THR A 25 1.69 1.45 -3.11
CA THR A 25 0.42 0.73 -2.96
C THR A 25 -0.62 1.17 -3.99
N THR A 26 -1.85 0.68 -3.85
CA THR A 26 -3.00 1.00 -4.73
C THR A 26 -4.01 1.86 -3.99
N CYS A 27 -4.89 2.55 -4.72
CA CYS A 27 -5.95 3.39 -4.17
C CYS A 27 -6.84 2.63 -3.18
N GLY A 28 -7.25 1.40 -3.51
CA GLY A 28 -8.05 0.57 -2.60
C GLY A 28 -7.43 0.28 -1.24
N ALA A 29 -6.10 0.50 -1.07
CA ALA A 29 -5.48 0.42 0.25
C ALA A 29 -5.83 1.65 1.10
N LEU A 30 -5.93 2.83 0.48
CA LEU A 30 -6.35 4.07 1.13
C LEU A 30 -7.83 4.00 1.48
N ASP A 31 -8.65 3.61 0.51
CA ASP A 31 -10.10 3.46 0.66
C ASP A 31 -10.44 2.64 1.90
N HIS A 32 -9.84 1.45 2.01
CA HIS A 32 -10.13 0.55 3.12
C HIS A 32 -9.45 0.96 4.44
N ASP A 33 -8.41 1.76 4.41
CA ASP A 33 -7.83 2.28 5.65
C ASP A 33 -8.72 3.38 6.25
N ILE A 34 -9.25 4.27 5.39
CA ILE A 34 -10.25 5.28 5.79
C ILE A 34 -11.53 4.59 6.27
N ALA A 35 -12.15 3.79 5.43
CA ALA A 35 -13.43 3.16 5.74
C ALA A 35 -13.38 2.35 7.04
N ARG A 36 -12.32 1.58 7.26
CA ARG A 36 -12.15 0.75 8.45
C ARG A 36 -11.72 1.52 9.71
N HIS A 37 -11.31 2.76 9.57
CA HIS A 37 -11.10 3.63 10.71
C HIS A 37 -12.43 4.14 11.29
N PHE A 38 -13.37 4.46 10.41
CA PHE A 38 -14.65 5.05 10.80
C PHE A 38 -15.81 4.04 10.90
N SER A 39 -15.66 2.85 10.31
CA SER A 39 -16.72 1.83 10.29
C SER A 39 -16.17 0.41 10.31
N ASN A 40 -17.06 -0.55 10.57
CA ASN A 40 -16.70 -1.96 10.65
C ASN A 40 -17.16 -2.72 9.41
N TYR A 41 -16.40 -3.76 9.07
CA TYR A 41 -16.78 -4.78 8.11
C TYR A 41 -17.19 -6.05 8.84
N ASN A 42 -18.04 -6.84 8.22
CA ASN A 42 -18.54 -8.08 8.79
C ASN A 42 -17.90 -9.29 8.11
N GLN A 43 -17.86 -10.41 8.81
CA GLN A 43 -17.43 -11.68 8.24
C GLN A 43 -18.58 -12.29 7.44
N GLY A 44 -18.28 -12.75 6.24
CA GLY A 44 -19.17 -13.48 5.36
C GLY A 44 -18.55 -14.78 4.86
N SER A 45 -19.04 -15.29 3.74
CA SER A 45 -18.57 -16.49 3.05
C SER A 45 -18.26 -16.20 1.58
N PHE A 46 -17.39 -17.00 0.98
CA PHE A 46 -17.09 -16.94 -0.46
C PHE A 46 -18.27 -17.38 -1.34
N THR A 47 -19.24 -18.11 -0.79
CA THR A 47 -20.36 -18.74 -1.51
C THR A 47 -21.71 -18.07 -1.25
N MET A 48 -21.70 -16.80 -0.84
CA MET A 48 -22.94 -16.03 -0.62
C MET A 48 -23.57 -15.60 -1.95
N ASP A 49 -24.90 -15.42 -1.93
CA ASP A 49 -25.64 -14.90 -3.07
C ASP A 49 -25.48 -13.38 -3.16
N ASP A 50 -24.74 -12.91 -4.16
CA ASP A 50 -24.46 -11.50 -4.37
C ASP A 50 -25.71 -10.69 -4.77
N ALA A 51 -26.73 -11.32 -5.38
CA ALA A 51 -27.97 -10.65 -5.71
C ALA A 51 -28.82 -10.36 -4.44
N GLU A 52 -28.82 -11.28 -3.48
CA GLU A 52 -29.45 -11.06 -2.19
C GLU A 52 -28.71 -10.03 -1.34
N LEU A 53 -27.38 -10.02 -1.37
CA LEU A 53 -26.57 -9.01 -0.69
C LEU A 53 -26.82 -7.61 -1.25
N THR A 54 -26.98 -7.48 -2.56
CA THR A 54 -27.29 -6.19 -3.21
C THR A 54 -28.62 -5.62 -2.73
N LYS A 55 -29.66 -6.47 -2.52
CA LYS A 55 -30.96 -6.03 -1.97
C LYS A 55 -30.87 -5.54 -0.52
N GLN A 56 -29.82 -5.93 0.19
CA GLN A 56 -29.55 -5.55 1.59
C GLN A 56 -28.53 -4.42 1.69
N ASP A 57 -28.14 -3.78 0.59
CA ASP A 57 -27.11 -2.76 0.53
C ASP A 57 -25.77 -3.23 1.12
N ILE A 58 -25.38 -4.48 0.82
CA ILE A 58 -24.13 -5.09 1.29
C ILE A 58 -23.25 -5.44 0.09
N HIS A 59 -22.02 -4.94 0.09
CA HIS A 59 -20.98 -5.35 -0.85
C HIS A 59 -20.20 -6.53 -0.30
N ARG A 60 -19.73 -7.43 -1.16
CA ARG A 60 -18.89 -8.57 -0.80
C ARG A 60 -17.50 -8.47 -1.40
N LEU A 61 -16.50 -8.69 -0.57
CA LEU A 61 -15.09 -8.79 -0.97
C LEU A 61 -14.53 -10.15 -0.54
N GLY A 62 -14.75 -11.18 -1.33
CA GLY A 62 -14.43 -12.55 -0.95
C GLY A 62 -15.31 -13.02 0.21
N ASN A 63 -14.74 -13.19 1.39
CA ASN A 63 -15.44 -13.56 2.62
C ASN A 63 -15.64 -12.36 3.59
N VAL A 64 -15.53 -11.14 3.11
CA VAL A 64 -15.75 -9.92 3.90
C VAL A 64 -16.97 -9.19 3.35
N LEU A 65 -17.88 -8.82 4.23
CA LEU A 65 -19.07 -8.04 3.93
C LEU A 65 -18.86 -6.59 4.33
N VAL A 66 -19.20 -5.70 3.42
CA VAL A 66 -19.04 -4.26 3.58
C VAL A 66 -20.40 -3.61 3.38
N PRO A 67 -21.06 -3.15 4.46
CA PRO A 67 -22.29 -2.35 4.32
C PRO A 67 -22.03 -1.14 3.42
N MET A 68 -23.00 -0.77 2.57
CA MET A 68 -22.83 0.31 1.60
C MET A 68 -22.45 1.62 2.30
N GLU A 69 -23.10 1.95 3.41
CA GLU A 69 -22.79 3.14 4.21
C GLU A 69 -21.39 3.12 4.81
N SER A 70 -20.78 1.92 4.96
CA SER A 70 -19.45 1.74 5.56
C SER A 70 -18.29 1.97 4.58
N TYR A 71 -18.56 2.30 3.32
CA TYR A 71 -17.50 2.46 2.32
C TYR A 71 -17.63 3.77 1.53
N GLY A 72 -18.50 3.81 0.52
CA GLY A 72 -18.62 4.96 -0.40
C GLY A 72 -18.95 6.28 0.31
N PRO A 73 -20.06 6.36 1.05
CA PRO A 73 -20.46 7.58 1.76
C PRO A 73 -19.43 8.07 2.78
N ILE A 74 -18.77 7.16 3.52
CA ILE A 74 -17.73 7.52 4.48
C ILE A 74 -16.50 8.10 3.77
N ILE A 75 -16.06 7.44 2.69
CA ILE A 75 -14.89 7.92 1.92
C ILE A 75 -15.20 9.31 1.33
N GLU A 76 -16.41 9.51 0.81
CA GLU A 76 -16.84 10.80 0.29
C GLU A 76 -16.81 11.87 1.37
N GLU A 77 -17.53 11.67 2.48
CA GLU A 77 -17.61 12.63 3.58
C GLU A 77 -16.23 13.02 4.09
N LYS A 78 -15.38 12.02 4.38
CA LYS A 78 -14.07 12.29 4.99
C LYS A 78 -13.10 12.93 4.00
N MET A 79 -13.03 12.41 2.76
CA MET A 79 -12.12 12.97 1.76
C MET A 79 -12.49 14.40 1.38
N GLN A 80 -13.78 14.70 1.19
CA GLN A 80 -14.21 16.07 0.90
C GLN A 80 -13.84 17.02 2.05
N SER A 81 -14.08 16.61 3.31
CA SER A 81 -13.69 17.39 4.49
C SER A 81 -12.18 17.65 4.54
N PHE A 82 -11.35 16.60 4.36
CA PHE A 82 -9.89 16.74 4.43
C PHE A 82 -9.34 17.63 3.31
N LEU A 83 -9.88 17.49 2.10
CA LEU A 83 -9.47 18.31 0.95
C LEU A 83 -9.88 19.78 1.13
N GLU A 84 -11.07 20.06 1.68
CA GLU A 84 -11.51 21.44 1.98
C GLU A 84 -10.60 22.09 3.03
N GLU A 85 -10.18 21.36 4.06
CA GLU A 85 -9.24 21.88 5.06
C GLU A 85 -7.89 22.26 4.44
N GLU A 86 -7.32 21.40 3.57
CA GLU A 86 -6.06 21.70 2.90
C GLU A 86 -6.22 22.85 1.90
N TYR A 87 -7.32 22.89 1.19
CA TYR A 87 -7.62 23.96 0.26
C TYR A 87 -7.76 25.32 0.96
N ALA A 88 -8.41 25.34 2.13
CA ALA A 88 -8.55 26.54 2.97
C ALA A 88 -7.19 27.05 3.51
N LYS A 89 -6.19 26.16 3.70
CA LYS A 89 -4.80 26.53 4.03
C LYS A 89 -4.02 27.09 2.84
N GLY A 90 -4.62 27.15 1.65
CA GLY A 90 -3.99 27.66 0.43
C GLY A 90 -3.36 26.59 -0.46
N THR A 91 -3.49 25.30 -0.14
CA THR A 91 -2.98 24.20 -0.97
C THR A 91 -3.78 24.09 -2.26
N ARG A 92 -3.09 24.11 -3.41
CA ARG A 92 -3.70 24.04 -4.75
C ARG A 92 -3.19 22.88 -5.58
N GLU A 93 -2.14 22.24 -5.13
CA GLU A 93 -1.56 21.08 -5.80
C GLU A 93 -1.08 20.07 -4.76
N MET A 94 -1.41 18.80 -4.99
CA MET A 94 -0.97 17.70 -4.12
C MET A 94 -0.49 16.53 -4.96
N SER A 95 0.59 15.87 -4.53
CA SER A 95 1.01 14.56 -5.04
C SER A 95 0.22 13.44 -4.35
N THR A 96 0.45 12.18 -4.76
CA THR A 96 -0.16 11.06 -4.03
C THR A 96 0.45 10.90 -2.63
N GLU A 97 1.73 11.24 -2.46
CA GLU A 97 2.36 11.31 -1.14
C GLU A 97 1.68 12.35 -0.25
N ASP A 98 1.44 13.57 -0.77
CA ASP A 98 0.78 14.64 -0.03
C ASP A 98 -0.64 14.22 0.39
N ILE A 99 -1.40 13.58 -0.51
CA ILE A 99 -2.73 13.01 -0.20
C ILE A 99 -2.63 11.96 0.92
N CYS A 100 -1.68 11.02 0.84
CA CYS A 100 -1.50 10.01 1.88
C CYS A 100 -1.11 10.62 3.23
N ARG A 101 -0.29 11.66 3.23
CA ARG A 101 0.07 12.41 4.45
C ARG A 101 -1.14 13.14 5.05
N MET A 102 -1.92 13.82 4.21
CA MET A 102 -3.16 14.47 4.63
C MET A 102 -4.09 13.44 5.29
N ILE A 103 -4.40 12.34 4.61
CA ILE A 103 -5.26 11.28 5.18
C ILE A 103 -4.67 10.77 6.49
N GLY A 104 -3.37 10.46 6.54
CA GLY A 104 -2.71 9.95 7.74
C GLY A 104 -2.76 10.91 8.92
N SER A 105 -2.79 12.23 8.70
CA SER A 105 -2.90 13.23 9.77
C SER A 105 -4.29 13.28 10.41
N HIS A 106 -5.33 12.79 9.74
CA HIS A 106 -6.71 12.77 10.20
C HIS A 106 -7.19 11.40 10.74
N LEU A 107 -6.35 10.37 10.62
CA LEU A 107 -6.64 9.03 11.12
C LEU A 107 -5.97 8.78 12.48
N GLY A 108 -6.25 7.63 13.09
CA GLY A 108 -5.74 7.24 14.41
C GLY A 108 -4.81 6.02 14.36
N GLU A 109 -4.42 5.55 15.55
CA GLU A 109 -3.42 4.49 15.75
C GLU A 109 -3.77 3.13 15.13
N ASP A 110 -5.00 2.88 14.75
CA ASP A 110 -5.44 1.68 14.03
C ASP A 110 -5.13 1.72 12.53
N SER A 111 -4.79 2.91 11.98
CA SER A 111 -4.46 3.17 10.58
C SER A 111 -2.97 2.97 10.28
N PHE A 112 -2.67 2.40 9.10
CA PHE A 112 -1.29 2.37 8.61
C PHE A 112 -0.83 3.73 8.06
N LEU A 113 -1.75 4.51 7.49
CA LEU A 113 -1.44 5.87 6.99
C LEU A 113 -1.10 6.81 8.15
N TYR A 114 -1.78 6.67 9.29
CA TYR A 114 -1.41 7.40 10.51
C TYR A 114 0.05 7.14 10.91
N TRP A 115 0.46 5.87 10.96
CA TRP A 115 1.83 5.53 11.32
C TRP A 115 2.84 5.92 10.24
N ALA A 116 2.45 5.87 8.96
CA ALA A 116 3.28 6.40 7.88
C ALA A 116 3.51 7.91 8.06
N TYR A 117 2.46 8.67 8.35
CA TYR A 117 2.54 10.08 8.66
C TYR A 117 3.44 10.36 9.87
N LYS A 118 3.20 9.69 11.01
CA LYS A 118 3.97 9.86 12.25
C LYS A 118 5.46 9.55 12.10
N ASN A 119 5.77 8.49 11.34
CA ASN A 119 7.14 8.01 11.16
C ASN A 119 7.83 8.61 9.93
N ASN A 120 7.16 9.49 9.20
CA ASN A 120 7.64 10.04 7.93
C ASN A 120 8.02 8.96 6.90
N VAL A 121 7.28 7.85 6.89
CA VAL A 121 7.35 6.81 5.85
C VAL A 121 6.55 7.30 4.65
N LYS A 122 7.19 7.33 3.47
CA LYS A 122 6.54 7.79 2.25
C LYS A 122 5.52 6.77 1.75
N VAL A 123 4.34 7.22 1.36
CA VAL A 123 3.32 6.35 0.75
C VAL A 123 2.96 6.90 -0.61
N ILE A 124 3.19 6.11 -1.66
CA ILE A 124 3.01 6.51 -3.05
C ILE A 124 2.00 5.57 -3.72
N VAL A 125 1.10 6.16 -4.49
CA VAL A 125 -0.02 5.45 -5.13
C VAL A 125 -0.06 5.77 -6.63
N PRO A 126 0.73 5.07 -7.46
CA PRO A 126 0.86 5.38 -8.90
C PRO A 126 -0.46 5.36 -9.67
N GLY A 127 -1.43 4.56 -9.22
CA GLY A 127 -2.77 4.46 -9.80
C GLY A 127 -3.85 4.98 -8.86
N ILE A 128 -3.67 6.15 -8.26
CA ILE A 128 -4.59 6.70 -7.25
C ILE A 128 -6.00 6.93 -7.78
N VAL A 129 -6.16 7.16 -9.08
CA VAL A 129 -7.46 7.40 -9.72
C VAL A 129 -8.35 6.15 -9.80
N ASP A 130 -7.79 4.96 -9.56
CA ASP A 130 -8.51 3.69 -9.60
C ASP A 130 -9.06 3.30 -8.20
N GLY A 131 -10.00 4.09 -7.69
CA GLY A 131 -10.66 3.82 -6.41
C GLY A 131 -11.48 4.98 -5.86
N GLY A 132 -12.03 4.79 -4.66
CA GLY A 132 -12.91 5.76 -4.00
C GLY A 132 -12.22 7.08 -3.71
N VAL A 133 -11.02 7.05 -3.12
CA VAL A 133 -10.23 8.27 -2.86
C VAL A 133 -9.95 9.04 -4.15
N GLY A 134 -9.58 8.35 -5.23
CA GLY A 134 -9.32 8.99 -6.52
C GLY A 134 -10.57 9.65 -7.10
N SER A 135 -11.73 9.01 -6.99
CA SER A 135 -13.01 9.58 -7.40
C SER A 135 -13.33 10.85 -6.62
N GLN A 136 -13.07 10.88 -5.32
CA GLN A 136 -13.29 12.06 -4.49
C GLN A 136 -12.35 13.23 -4.84
N ILE A 137 -11.09 12.94 -5.16
CA ILE A 137 -10.15 13.95 -5.64
C ILE A 137 -10.63 14.53 -6.97
N TRP A 138 -11.13 13.70 -7.89
CA TRP A 138 -11.70 14.16 -9.15
C TRP A 138 -12.93 15.06 -8.93
N MET A 139 -13.88 14.62 -8.09
CA MET A 139 -15.09 15.41 -7.76
C MET A 139 -14.71 16.76 -7.14
N PHE A 140 -13.74 16.76 -6.22
CA PHE A 140 -13.21 17.97 -5.61
C PHE A 140 -12.62 18.94 -6.65
N SER A 141 -11.87 18.43 -7.61
CA SER A 141 -11.28 19.24 -8.69
C SER A 141 -12.32 19.85 -9.64
N GLN A 142 -13.52 19.25 -9.75
CA GLN A 142 -14.61 19.86 -10.54
C GLN A 142 -15.21 21.08 -9.83
N LYS A 143 -15.24 21.07 -8.49
CA LYS A 143 -15.69 22.19 -7.66
C LYS A 143 -14.61 23.27 -7.53
N HIS A 144 -13.35 22.86 -7.41
CA HIS A 144 -12.19 23.74 -7.24
C HIS A 144 -11.25 23.60 -8.43
N THR A 145 -11.52 24.35 -9.51
CA THR A 145 -10.84 24.18 -10.81
C THR A 145 -9.36 24.55 -10.81
N ASP A 146 -8.89 25.24 -9.79
CA ASP A 146 -7.48 25.57 -9.55
C ASP A 146 -6.75 24.52 -8.70
N PHE A 147 -7.46 23.51 -8.15
CA PHE A 147 -6.85 22.37 -7.48
C PHE A 147 -6.40 21.31 -8.48
N LYS A 148 -5.20 20.78 -8.27
CA LYS A 148 -4.60 19.76 -9.17
C LYS A 148 -3.97 18.62 -8.40
N LEU A 149 -4.26 17.40 -8.84
CA LEU A 149 -3.49 16.22 -8.48
C LEU A 149 -2.26 16.12 -9.39
N ASN A 150 -1.06 16.24 -8.84
CA ASN A 150 0.20 16.14 -9.57
C ASN A 150 0.94 14.85 -9.21
N ILE A 151 0.64 13.77 -9.92
CA ILE A 151 1.30 12.46 -9.72
C ILE A 151 2.77 12.46 -10.14
N ILE A 152 3.20 13.41 -11.00
CA ILE A 152 4.59 13.51 -11.43
C ILE A 152 5.50 13.93 -10.27
N LYS A 153 4.98 14.71 -9.33
CA LYS A 153 5.72 15.14 -8.14
C LYS A 153 6.19 13.97 -7.26
N ASP A 154 5.48 12.83 -7.28
CA ASP A 154 5.92 11.61 -6.60
C ASP A 154 7.24 11.07 -7.17
N SER A 155 7.52 11.37 -8.44
CA SER A 155 8.78 10.99 -9.08
C SER A 155 9.98 11.69 -8.44
N ASP A 156 9.83 12.93 -7.98
CA ASP A 156 10.90 13.65 -7.27
C ASP A 156 11.20 12.99 -5.92
N THR A 157 10.15 12.56 -5.20
CA THR A 157 10.31 11.82 -3.95
C THR A 157 11.02 10.49 -4.18
N LEU A 158 10.61 9.71 -5.19
CA LEU A 158 11.23 8.43 -5.51
C LEU A 158 12.67 8.59 -6.01
N ALA A 159 12.94 9.56 -6.86
CA ALA A 159 14.29 9.90 -7.31
C ALA A 159 15.19 10.24 -6.12
N GLY A 160 14.70 11.09 -5.21
CA GLY A 160 15.42 11.46 -4.00
C GLY A 160 15.78 10.27 -3.09
N LEU A 161 14.93 9.25 -3.02
CA LEU A 161 15.20 8.03 -2.28
C LEU A 161 16.18 7.12 -3.02
N ILE A 162 15.92 6.84 -4.29
CA ILE A 162 16.68 5.87 -5.10
C ILE A 162 18.10 6.31 -5.33
N PHE A 163 18.35 7.58 -5.70
CA PHE A 163 19.70 8.05 -5.98
C PHE A 163 20.57 8.22 -4.72
N LYS A 164 19.97 8.36 -3.54
CA LYS A 164 20.70 8.42 -2.26
C LYS A 164 20.97 7.03 -1.66
N ALA A 165 20.23 6.01 -2.07
CA ALA A 165 20.32 4.68 -1.49
C ALA A 165 21.63 3.99 -1.85
N LYS A 166 22.44 3.63 -0.85
CA LYS A 166 23.63 2.78 -1.04
C LYS A 166 23.23 1.34 -1.39
N LYS A 167 22.20 0.83 -0.74
CA LYS A 167 21.56 -0.47 -1.01
C LYS A 167 20.07 -0.31 -0.98
N SER A 168 19.34 -1.11 -1.75
CA SER A 168 17.88 -1.16 -1.73
C SER A 168 17.36 -2.58 -1.65
N GLY A 169 16.24 -2.73 -0.94
CA GLY A 169 15.52 -3.99 -0.83
C GLY A 169 14.02 -3.78 -0.97
N ALA A 170 13.32 -4.79 -1.46
CA ALA A 170 11.88 -4.74 -1.59
C ALA A 170 11.19 -6.01 -1.08
N LEU A 171 10.15 -5.82 -0.28
CA LEU A 171 9.16 -6.85 0.02
C LEU A 171 7.91 -6.57 -0.83
N MET A 172 7.66 -7.41 -1.82
CA MET A 172 6.56 -7.27 -2.76
C MET A 172 5.46 -8.27 -2.40
N LEU A 173 4.27 -7.74 -2.09
CA LEU A 173 3.10 -8.49 -1.67
C LEU A 173 2.05 -8.48 -2.77
N GLY A 174 2.03 -9.52 -3.60
CA GLY A 174 1.25 -9.58 -4.83
C GLY A 174 1.85 -8.77 -5.97
N GLY A 175 1.30 -8.95 -7.16
CA GLY A 175 1.73 -8.29 -8.40
C GLY A 175 0.95 -7.04 -8.72
N GLY A 176 1.12 -6.54 -9.95
CA GLY A 176 0.45 -5.37 -10.48
C GLY A 176 1.28 -4.10 -10.44
N ILE A 177 0.61 -2.95 -10.49
CA ILE A 177 1.25 -1.63 -10.64
C ILE A 177 2.26 -1.32 -9.53
N SER A 178 1.97 -1.67 -8.28
CA SER A 178 2.87 -1.39 -7.15
C SER A 178 4.19 -2.15 -7.26
N LYS A 179 4.14 -3.45 -7.61
CA LYS A 179 5.33 -4.26 -7.89
C LYS A 179 6.12 -3.66 -9.04
N HIS A 180 5.43 -3.37 -10.17
CA HIS A 180 6.09 -2.81 -11.34
C HIS A 180 6.76 -1.48 -11.03
N HIS A 181 6.09 -0.59 -10.35
CA HIS A 181 6.61 0.74 -10.00
C HIS A 181 7.83 0.65 -9.08
N THR A 182 7.82 -0.29 -8.12
CA THR A 182 8.97 -0.57 -7.24
C THR A 182 10.18 -1.02 -8.06
N LEU A 183 10.00 -1.98 -8.95
CA LEU A 183 11.07 -2.49 -9.82
C LEU A 183 11.54 -1.41 -10.81
N TRP A 184 10.60 -0.66 -11.40
CA TRP A 184 10.88 0.38 -12.37
C TRP A 184 11.83 1.45 -11.80
N TRP A 185 11.57 1.97 -10.64
CA TRP A 185 12.41 3.00 -10.03
C TRP A 185 13.79 2.49 -9.64
N ASN A 186 13.91 1.23 -9.23
CA ASN A 186 15.20 0.66 -8.86
C ASN A 186 16.16 0.45 -10.05
N GLN A 187 15.67 0.41 -11.30
CA GLN A 187 16.57 0.33 -12.47
C GLN A 187 17.53 1.54 -12.56
N TYR A 188 17.12 2.71 -12.09
CA TYR A 188 17.94 3.92 -12.14
C TYR A 188 19.13 3.90 -11.18
N ARG A 189 19.22 2.91 -10.31
CA ARG A 189 20.36 2.65 -9.43
C ARG A 189 21.03 1.29 -9.70
N ASN A 190 20.86 0.74 -10.87
CA ASN A 190 21.34 -0.59 -11.29
C ASN A 190 20.62 -1.78 -10.62
N GLY A 191 19.42 -1.58 -10.10
CA GLY A 191 18.56 -2.63 -9.59
C GLY A 191 18.52 -2.78 -8.06
N LEU A 192 17.59 -3.61 -7.59
CA LEU A 192 17.48 -4.03 -6.18
C LEU A 192 18.63 -4.95 -5.79
N ASP A 193 19.18 -4.75 -4.59
CA ASP A 193 20.16 -5.65 -3.97
C ASP A 193 19.47 -6.82 -3.23
N PHE A 194 18.24 -6.61 -2.74
CA PHE A 194 17.45 -7.60 -2.02
C PHE A 194 16.01 -7.57 -2.50
N ALA A 195 15.42 -8.73 -2.73
CA ALA A 195 14.03 -8.81 -3.14
C ALA A 195 13.33 -10.05 -2.62
N VAL A 196 12.20 -9.86 -1.96
CA VAL A 196 11.28 -10.94 -1.59
C VAL A 196 9.94 -10.67 -2.26
N TYR A 197 9.44 -11.63 -3.00
CA TYR A 197 8.15 -11.54 -3.68
C TYR A 197 7.24 -12.69 -3.26
N ILE A 198 6.03 -12.37 -2.83
CA ILE A 198 5.01 -13.34 -2.43
C ILE A 198 3.82 -13.21 -3.37
N THR A 199 3.45 -14.29 -4.05
CA THR A 199 2.34 -14.31 -5.02
C THR A 199 1.69 -15.68 -5.13
N THR A 200 0.41 -15.69 -5.50
CA THR A 200 -0.31 -16.90 -5.93
C THR A 200 -0.33 -17.07 -7.45
N ALA A 201 0.06 -16.02 -8.21
CA ALA A 201 0.06 -16.07 -9.66
C ALA A 201 1.16 -16.99 -10.19
N GLN A 202 0.86 -17.67 -11.28
CA GLN A 202 1.78 -18.60 -11.92
C GLN A 202 2.61 -17.90 -13.01
N GLU A 203 3.85 -18.31 -13.20
CA GLU A 203 4.73 -17.71 -14.22
C GLU A 203 4.22 -17.95 -15.65
N PHE A 204 3.49 -19.02 -15.86
CA PHE A 204 3.00 -19.45 -17.18
C PHE A 204 1.85 -18.60 -17.72
N ASP A 205 1.19 -17.77 -16.91
CA ASP A 205 0.14 -16.87 -17.40
C ASP A 205 0.71 -15.64 -18.15
N GLY A 206 2.03 -15.46 -18.12
CA GLY A 206 2.73 -14.37 -18.79
C GLY A 206 2.44 -12.98 -18.20
N SER A 207 1.70 -12.91 -17.09
CA SER A 207 1.37 -11.66 -16.43
C SER A 207 2.54 -11.15 -15.58
N LEU A 208 2.58 -9.83 -15.36
CA LEU A 208 3.52 -9.23 -14.42
C LEU A 208 3.39 -9.80 -12.99
N SER A 209 2.20 -10.25 -12.62
CA SER A 209 1.93 -10.85 -11.30
C SER A 209 2.56 -12.24 -11.17
N GLY A 210 2.67 -13.00 -12.26
CA GLY A 210 3.34 -14.32 -12.28
C GLY A 210 4.85 -14.24 -12.49
N ALA A 211 5.35 -13.17 -13.09
CA ALA A 211 6.77 -12.98 -13.37
C ALA A 211 7.63 -13.09 -12.10
N LEU A 212 8.58 -14.01 -12.09
CA LEU A 212 9.51 -14.21 -10.98
C LEU A 212 10.44 -13.00 -10.84
N VAL A 213 10.98 -12.78 -9.63
CA VAL A 213 11.91 -11.68 -9.39
C VAL A 213 13.14 -11.76 -10.29
N ARG A 214 13.67 -12.96 -10.55
CA ARG A 214 14.84 -13.19 -11.42
C ARG A 214 14.67 -12.65 -12.84
N GLU A 215 13.44 -12.60 -13.37
CA GLU A 215 13.16 -12.05 -14.70
C GLU A 215 13.53 -10.57 -14.79
N ALA A 216 13.37 -9.83 -13.68
CA ALA A 216 13.70 -8.42 -13.60
C ALA A 216 15.22 -8.12 -13.71
N ILE A 217 16.08 -9.14 -13.58
CA ILE A 217 17.53 -9.02 -13.79
C ILE A 217 17.83 -8.63 -15.24
N SER A 218 17.19 -9.27 -16.21
CA SER A 218 17.37 -8.97 -17.64
C SER A 218 16.97 -7.55 -18.03
N TRP A 219 16.15 -6.90 -17.20
CA TRP A 219 15.70 -5.52 -17.35
C TRP A 219 16.53 -4.50 -16.52
N GLY A 220 17.59 -4.94 -15.85
CA GLY A 220 18.37 -4.09 -14.95
C GLY A 220 17.64 -3.57 -13.71
N LYS A 221 16.51 -4.20 -13.34
CA LYS A 221 15.67 -3.80 -12.21
C LYS A 221 16.01 -4.52 -10.91
N VAL A 222 16.79 -5.59 -11.01
CA VAL A 222 17.36 -6.39 -9.91
C VAL A 222 18.79 -6.67 -10.27
N THR A 223 19.74 -6.55 -9.33
CA THR A 223 21.14 -6.79 -9.61
C THR A 223 21.42 -8.27 -9.86
N GLN A 224 22.47 -8.61 -10.61
CA GLN A 224 22.83 -10.00 -10.91
C GLN A 224 23.14 -10.80 -9.62
N ASP A 225 23.76 -10.14 -8.64
CA ASP A 225 24.16 -10.74 -7.36
C ASP A 225 23.11 -10.52 -6.26
N ALA A 226 21.89 -10.09 -6.61
CA ALA A 226 20.84 -9.81 -5.65
C ALA A 226 20.47 -11.05 -4.85
N LYS A 227 20.35 -10.89 -3.54
CA LYS A 227 19.69 -11.89 -2.70
C LYS A 227 18.18 -11.78 -2.89
N GLN A 228 17.63 -12.70 -3.65
CA GLN A 228 16.23 -12.63 -4.06
C GLN A 228 15.52 -13.98 -3.95
N THR A 229 14.23 -13.93 -3.65
CA THR A 229 13.35 -15.11 -3.64
C THR A 229 11.94 -14.76 -4.07
N THR A 230 11.28 -15.71 -4.73
CA THR A 230 9.83 -15.67 -4.97
C THR A 230 9.17 -16.81 -4.21
N ILE A 231 8.16 -16.49 -3.43
CA ILE A 231 7.37 -17.43 -2.64
C ILE A 231 6.00 -17.57 -3.28
N HIS A 232 5.70 -18.76 -3.78
CA HIS A 232 4.36 -19.09 -4.25
C HIS A 232 3.47 -19.43 -3.07
N GLY A 233 2.60 -18.50 -2.71
CA GLY A 233 1.73 -18.65 -1.56
C GLY A 233 0.75 -17.51 -1.38
N GLU A 234 -0.29 -17.79 -0.62
CA GLU A 234 -1.31 -16.79 -0.28
C GLU A 234 -0.77 -15.88 0.84
N ILE A 235 -0.84 -14.57 0.63
CA ILE A 235 -0.16 -13.58 1.49
C ILE A 235 -0.76 -13.51 2.88
N THR A 236 -2.07 -13.72 3.04
CA THR A 236 -2.72 -13.71 4.37
C THR A 236 -2.24 -14.88 5.24
N THR A 237 -1.74 -15.95 4.62
CA THR A 237 -1.11 -17.08 5.30
C THR A 237 0.38 -16.82 5.51
N VAL A 238 1.11 -16.43 4.48
CA VAL A 238 2.59 -16.36 4.51
C VAL A 238 3.09 -15.16 5.33
N LEU A 239 2.49 -13.98 5.17
CA LEU A 239 3.02 -12.75 5.78
C LEU A 239 3.00 -12.76 7.32
N PRO A 240 2.00 -13.29 8.02
CA PRO A 240 2.04 -13.39 9.48
C PRO A 240 3.19 -14.23 10.01
N PHE A 241 3.50 -15.36 9.36
CA PHE A 241 4.66 -16.19 9.75
C PHE A 241 5.98 -15.49 9.50
N LEU A 242 6.11 -14.84 8.34
CA LEU A 242 7.30 -14.04 8.02
C LEU A 242 7.46 -12.89 9.04
N TYR A 243 6.38 -12.20 9.37
CA TYR A 243 6.39 -11.13 10.36
C TYR A 243 6.83 -11.62 11.74
N LEU A 244 6.30 -12.74 12.22
CA LEU A 244 6.70 -13.35 13.50
C LEU A 244 8.18 -13.76 13.49
N ALA A 245 8.64 -14.39 12.42
CA ALA A 245 10.05 -14.75 12.27
C ALA A 245 10.98 -13.53 12.34
N LEU A 246 10.61 -12.42 11.67
CA LEU A 246 11.39 -11.19 11.73
C LEU A 246 11.38 -10.55 13.12
N LEU A 247 10.26 -10.59 13.85
CA LEU A 247 10.20 -10.10 15.22
C LEU A 247 11.15 -10.87 16.15
N THR A 248 11.16 -12.19 16.07
CA THR A 248 12.01 -13.04 16.91
C THR A 248 13.48 -12.89 16.56
N THR A 249 13.81 -12.80 15.28
CA THR A 249 15.20 -12.63 14.83
C THR A 249 15.75 -11.26 15.24
N CYS A 250 14.98 -10.19 15.12
CA CYS A 250 15.41 -8.86 15.58
C CYS A 250 15.67 -8.84 17.10
N LEU A 251 14.87 -9.54 17.89
CA LEU A 251 15.08 -9.63 19.35
C LEU A 251 16.36 -10.37 19.69
N LEU A 252 16.74 -11.40 18.94
CA LEU A 252 17.98 -12.15 19.16
C LEU A 252 19.24 -11.32 18.86
N TYR A 253 19.18 -10.43 17.85
CA TYR A 253 20.31 -9.56 17.49
C TYR A 253 20.45 -8.32 18.36
N THR A 254 19.43 -7.94 19.11
CA THR A 254 19.45 -6.79 20.03
C THR A 254 19.81 -7.17 21.48
N SER A 255 19.90 -8.48 21.78
CA SER A 255 20.41 -8.95 23.06
C SER A 255 21.94 -8.88 23.04
N PRO A 256 22.60 -8.30 24.06
CA PRO A 256 24.06 -8.37 24.19
C PRO A 256 24.52 -9.82 24.13
N SER A 257 25.58 -10.08 23.36
CA SER A 257 26.20 -11.41 23.36
C SER A 257 26.66 -11.76 24.78
N PRO A 258 26.39 -12.97 25.29
CA PRO A 258 26.90 -13.37 26.60
C PRO A 258 28.44 -13.50 26.66
N ARG A 259 29.16 -13.00 25.68
CA ARG A 259 30.61 -13.17 25.51
C ARG A 259 31.39 -11.86 25.41
N ASP A 260 30.79 -10.73 25.75
CA ASP A 260 31.52 -9.46 25.90
C ASP A 260 31.62 -9.04 27.37
#